data_da546ddb2c622bf559d528a1470b96a3
#
_entry.id   da546ddb2c622bf559d528a1470b96a3
#
_cell.length_a   1.000
_cell.length_b   1.000
_cell.length_c   1.000
_cell.angle_alpha   90.00
_cell.angle_beta   90.00
_cell.angle_gamma   90.00
#
_symmetry.space_group_name_H-M   'P 1'
#
loop_
_entity.id
_entity.type
_entity.pdbx_description
1 polymer ?
#
loop_
_entity_poly.entity_id
_entity_poly.type
_entity_poly.pdbx_seq_one_letter_code
_entity_poly.pdbx_strand_id
1 'polypeptide(L)'
;MRVPTASVRRAARAFEATTSAFTLPPVIVAYDVDDAERALLAHGFVPNDPECAELALVGFDVETRPNFVRGERNSNAPALVQVANERACVLVHLASMRGETPPALRALCEDARTLFVGTAVKTDMEDVDATCGTKSVGFVDTGVIAKTFGHEKIGLKAMSARYGYDAEKPKSVQTSNWERAPLNRRQIEYGAIDAALGLWVLKRMHAEYGAGEEGTSLMAWAEAFAEAETPKEARRRAKECANSTPVCVVRAFETFKKKEDETAREAWLVKRGKSAANVFHQLGRGALHPVSAAHNLMSILRSPRTNEKFVQWVVGEREDDHVTVVLKLGSFASGSGRARSVKAAKTEAAAAAFGAVGGAKDQVDRWIRRELERAFGA
;
A
#
# COMPACT_ATOMS: atom_id res chain seq x y z
N MET A 1 27.67 -18.44 -35.60
CA MET A 1 26.37 -18.43 -34.86
C MET A 1 26.51 -19.35 -33.66
N ARG A 2 26.50 -18.79 -32.43
CA ARG A 2 26.51 -19.60 -31.20
C ARG A 2 25.04 -20.00 -30.91
N VAL A 3 24.79 -21.30 -30.84
CA VAL A 3 23.49 -21.87 -30.47
C VAL A 3 23.23 -21.50 -29.00
N PRO A 4 22.06 -20.92 -28.64
CA PRO A 4 21.76 -20.62 -27.24
C PRO A 4 21.77 -21.89 -26.40
N THR A 5 22.41 -21.84 -25.23
CA THR A 5 22.43 -22.93 -24.27
C THR A 5 21.04 -23.28 -23.78
N ALA A 6 20.84 -24.49 -23.27
CA ALA A 6 19.53 -24.97 -22.78
C ALA A 6 18.90 -24.05 -21.72
N SER A 7 19.73 -23.37 -20.92
CA SER A 7 19.35 -22.37 -19.94
C SER A 7 18.68 -21.13 -20.57
N VAL A 8 19.24 -20.61 -21.68
CA VAL A 8 18.65 -19.44 -22.39
C VAL A 8 17.33 -19.81 -23.06
N ARG A 9 17.20 -21.05 -23.56
CA ARG A 9 15.95 -21.57 -24.14
C ARG A 9 14.87 -21.77 -23.07
N ARG A 10 15.26 -22.15 -21.84
CA ARG A 10 14.33 -22.31 -20.70
C ARG A 10 13.85 -20.95 -20.21
N ALA A 11 14.74 -19.95 -20.11
CA ALA A 11 14.39 -18.58 -19.77
C ALA A 11 13.48 -17.92 -20.84
N ALA A 12 13.75 -18.14 -22.13
CA ALA A 12 12.89 -17.64 -23.21
C ALA A 12 11.50 -18.27 -23.20
N ARG A 13 11.36 -19.58 -22.94
CA ARG A 13 10.05 -20.24 -22.77
C ARG A 13 9.30 -19.76 -21.53
N ALA A 14 10.00 -19.50 -20.42
CA ALA A 14 9.40 -18.91 -19.22
C ALA A 14 8.90 -17.48 -19.49
N PHE A 15 9.63 -16.68 -20.26
CA PHE A 15 9.25 -15.33 -20.66
C PHE A 15 8.00 -15.34 -21.57
N GLU A 16 7.94 -16.21 -22.57
CA GLU A 16 6.76 -16.38 -23.43
C GLU A 16 5.54 -16.83 -22.62
N ALA A 17 5.68 -17.72 -21.65
CA ALA A 17 4.60 -18.16 -20.75
C ALA A 17 4.07 -17.04 -19.84
N THR A 18 4.93 -16.08 -19.43
CA THR A 18 4.51 -14.95 -18.59
C THR A 18 3.80 -13.83 -19.34
N THR A 19 3.91 -13.76 -20.65
CA THR A 19 3.23 -12.76 -21.50
C THR A 19 1.93 -13.30 -22.14
N SER A 20 1.61 -14.59 -21.97
CA SER A 20 0.42 -15.22 -22.52
C SER A 20 -0.88 -14.65 -21.92
N ALA A 21 -1.95 -14.70 -22.71
CA ALA A 21 -3.29 -14.41 -22.22
C ALA A 21 -3.66 -15.33 -21.05
N PHE A 22 -4.52 -14.86 -20.16
CA PHE A 22 -5.02 -15.70 -19.07
C PHE A 22 -5.75 -16.92 -19.61
N THR A 23 -5.37 -18.08 -19.14
CA THR A 23 -6.05 -19.35 -19.42
C THR A 23 -6.29 -20.07 -18.11
N LEU A 24 -7.55 -20.37 -17.83
CA LEU A 24 -7.93 -21.12 -16.64
C LEU A 24 -7.43 -22.57 -16.78
N PRO A 25 -6.62 -23.08 -15.83
CA PRO A 25 -6.22 -24.49 -15.84
C PRO A 25 -7.41 -25.40 -15.57
N PRO A 26 -7.29 -26.73 -15.81
CA PRO A 26 -8.34 -27.70 -15.48
C PRO A 26 -8.83 -27.53 -14.04
N VAL A 27 -10.15 -27.52 -13.85
CA VAL A 27 -10.78 -27.29 -12.55
C VAL A 27 -11.28 -28.62 -11.98
N ILE A 28 -10.88 -28.92 -10.75
CA ILE A 28 -11.31 -30.08 -9.97
C ILE A 28 -12.04 -29.58 -8.74
N VAL A 29 -13.22 -30.14 -8.46
CA VAL A 29 -13.98 -29.84 -7.23
C VAL A 29 -14.00 -31.09 -6.36
N ALA A 30 -13.50 -30.95 -5.14
CA ALA A 30 -13.48 -32.02 -4.15
C ALA A 30 -14.50 -31.75 -3.05
N TYR A 31 -15.43 -32.68 -2.84
CA TYR A 31 -16.47 -32.58 -1.82
C TYR A 31 -16.22 -33.50 -0.60
N ASP A 32 -15.22 -34.35 -0.67
CA ASP A 32 -14.76 -35.19 0.43
C ASP A 32 -13.24 -35.19 0.55
N VAL A 33 -12.75 -35.74 1.65
CA VAL A 33 -11.32 -35.74 2.00
C VAL A 33 -10.50 -36.54 0.98
N ASP A 34 -10.99 -37.70 0.54
CA ASP A 34 -10.27 -38.58 -0.37
C ASP A 34 -10.13 -37.97 -1.79
N ASP A 35 -11.17 -37.29 -2.27
CA ASP A 35 -11.13 -36.55 -3.55
C ASP A 35 -10.16 -35.38 -3.47
N ALA A 36 -10.16 -34.64 -2.36
CA ALA A 36 -9.23 -33.53 -2.16
C ALA A 36 -7.78 -34.04 -2.07
N GLU A 37 -7.54 -35.10 -1.33
CA GLU A 37 -6.22 -35.74 -1.20
C GLU A 37 -5.68 -36.13 -2.60
N ARG A 38 -6.47 -36.89 -3.36
CA ARG A 38 -6.10 -37.32 -4.71
C ARG A 38 -5.82 -36.15 -5.63
N ALA A 39 -6.69 -35.15 -5.63
CA ALA A 39 -6.54 -33.98 -6.50
C ALA A 39 -5.27 -33.17 -6.19
N LEU A 40 -5.02 -32.88 -4.90
CA LEU A 40 -3.86 -32.10 -4.48
C LEU A 40 -2.55 -32.83 -4.77
N LEU A 41 -2.48 -34.14 -4.50
CA LEU A 41 -1.28 -34.95 -4.77
C LEU A 41 -1.05 -35.13 -6.28
N ALA A 42 -2.08 -35.48 -7.06
CA ALA A 42 -1.96 -35.76 -8.49
C ALA A 42 -1.52 -34.52 -9.29
N HIS A 43 -1.88 -33.33 -8.82
CA HIS A 43 -1.55 -32.08 -9.52
C HIS A 43 -0.36 -31.33 -8.91
N GLY A 44 0.39 -31.97 -7.99
CA GLY A 44 1.68 -31.48 -7.50
C GLY A 44 1.58 -30.24 -6.59
N PHE A 45 0.50 -30.14 -5.82
CA PHE A 45 0.38 -29.11 -4.79
C PHE A 45 1.20 -29.47 -3.54
N VAL A 46 1.40 -30.75 -3.28
CA VAL A 46 2.26 -31.25 -2.22
C VAL A 46 3.50 -31.85 -2.86
N PRO A 47 4.69 -31.46 -2.47
CA PRO A 47 5.92 -32.03 -3.01
C PRO A 47 6.02 -33.53 -2.68
N ASN A 48 6.27 -34.36 -3.71
CA ASN A 48 6.50 -35.79 -3.53
C ASN A 48 7.87 -36.10 -2.92
N ASP A 49 8.79 -35.11 -2.92
CA ASP A 49 10.15 -35.24 -2.41
C ASP A 49 10.39 -34.16 -1.34
N PRO A 50 10.54 -34.55 -0.07
CA PRO A 50 10.87 -33.60 1.01
C PRO A 50 12.24 -32.92 0.81
N GLU A 51 13.13 -33.48 0.02
CA GLU A 51 14.45 -32.92 -0.27
C GLU A 51 14.41 -31.93 -1.45
N CYS A 52 13.29 -31.82 -2.18
CA CYS A 52 13.13 -30.83 -3.22
C CYS A 52 13.07 -29.43 -2.59
N ALA A 53 14.11 -28.66 -2.80
CA ALA A 53 14.30 -27.34 -2.18
C ALA A 53 13.63 -26.19 -2.94
N GLU A 54 12.87 -26.46 -3.99
CA GLU A 54 12.27 -25.41 -4.81
C GLU A 54 11.01 -24.85 -4.15
N LEU A 55 10.96 -23.51 -4.02
CA LEU A 55 9.80 -22.76 -3.58
C LEU A 55 8.67 -22.90 -4.59
N ALA A 56 7.45 -23.12 -4.13
CA ALA A 56 6.25 -23.20 -4.95
C ALA A 56 5.36 -21.97 -4.79
N LEU A 57 4.93 -21.36 -5.90
CA LEU A 57 3.90 -20.33 -5.90
C LEU A 57 2.55 -20.96 -6.17
N VAL A 58 1.62 -20.78 -5.24
CA VAL A 58 0.26 -21.35 -5.32
C VAL A 58 -0.75 -20.22 -5.26
N GLY A 59 -1.53 -20.05 -6.33
CA GLY A 59 -2.68 -19.14 -6.30
C GLY A 59 -3.69 -19.57 -5.23
N PHE A 60 -4.20 -18.63 -4.45
CA PHE A 60 -5.01 -18.92 -3.28
C PHE A 60 -6.14 -17.91 -3.13
N ASP A 61 -7.33 -18.42 -2.82
CA ASP A 61 -8.49 -17.60 -2.44
C ASP A 61 -9.44 -18.44 -1.57
N VAL A 62 -10.39 -17.78 -0.90
CA VAL A 62 -11.33 -18.41 0.02
C VAL A 62 -12.72 -17.83 -0.15
N GLU A 63 -13.73 -18.69 -0.12
CA GLU A 63 -15.11 -18.24 -0.09
C GLU A 63 -15.81 -18.68 1.19
N THR A 64 -16.53 -17.75 1.78
CA THR A 64 -17.33 -17.96 2.97
C THR A 64 -18.81 -17.72 2.70
N ARG A 65 -19.70 -18.34 3.47
CA ARG A 65 -21.11 -17.94 3.42
C ARG A 65 -21.24 -16.50 3.89
N PRO A 66 -21.92 -15.61 3.12
CA PRO A 66 -22.08 -14.23 3.53
C PRO A 66 -22.91 -14.09 4.81
N ASN A 67 -22.49 -13.18 5.70
CA ASN A 67 -23.35 -12.71 6.77
C ASN A 67 -24.20 -11.53 6.25
N PHE A 68 -25.53 -11.67 6.30
CA PHE A 68 -26.44 -10.62 5.85
C PHE A 68 -26.85 -9.65 6.96
N VAL A 69 -26.32 -9.80 8.16
CA VAL A 69 -26.61 -8.88 9.27
C VAL A 69 -25.79 -7.60 9.09
N ARG A 70 -26.50 -6.49 8.91
CA ARG A 70 -25.88 -5.19 8.65
C ARG A 70 -25.08 -4.72 9.87
N GLY A 71 -23.80 -4.42 9.66
CA GLY A 71 -22.91 -3.90 10.70
C GLY A 71 -22.14 -4.97 11.49
N GLU A 72 -22.42 -6.25 11.27
CA GLU A 72 -21.62 -7.34 11.83
C GLU A 72 -20.54 -7.79 10.84
N ARG A 73 -19.36 -8.07 11.40
CA ARG A 73 -18.27 -8.70 10.63
C ARG A 73 -18.70 -10.13 10.27
N ASN A 74 -18.41 -10.56 9.04
CA ASN A 74 -18.60 -11.96 8.68
C ASN A 74 -17.65 -12.82 9.50
N SER A 75 -18.21 -13.70 10.33
CA SER A 75 -17.47 -14.64 11.17
C SER A 75 -17.70 -16.09 10.75
N ASN A 76 -18.32 -16.32 9.59
CA ASN A 76 -18.52 -17.67 9.08
C ASN A 76 -17.18 -18.29 8.68
N ALA A 77 -17.02 -19.57 8.97
CA ALA A 77 -15.85 -20.32 8.56
C ALA A 77 -15.74 -20.42 7.04
N PRO A 78 -14.52 -20.58 6.48
CA PRO A 78 -14.30 -20.93 5.09
C PRO A 78 -15.13 -22.12 4.65
N ALA A 79 -15.95 -21.90 3.62
CA ALA A 79 -16.75 -22.97 3.01
C ALA A 79 -16.01 -23.65 1.86
N LEU A 80 -15.18 -22.87 1.15
CA LEU A 80 -14.43 -23.31 -0.03
C LEU A 80 -13.02 -22.70 0.03
N VAL A 81 -12.00 -23.57 -0.08
CA VAL A 81 -10.60 -23.17 -0.31
C VAL A 81 -10.27 -23.43 -1.77
N GLN A 82 -9.67 -22.45 -2.42
CA GLN A 82 -9.26 -22.56 -3.82
C GLN A 82 -7.74 -22.47 -3.92
N VAL A 83 -7.12 -23.46 -4.53
CA VAL A 83 -5.69 -23.45 -4.83
C VAL A 83 -5.45 -23.66 -6.32
N ALA A 84 -4.51 -22.92 -6.88
CA ALA A 84 -4.21 -22.98 -8.32
C ALA A 84 -2.69 -23.01 -8.57
N ASN A 85 -2.28 -23.83 -9.52
CA ASN A 85 -0.98 -23.80 -10.15
C ASN A 85 -1.11 -23.89 -11.68
N GLU A 86 -0.04 -24.10 -12.41
CA GLU A 86 -0.08 -24.21 -13.89
C GLU A 86 -0.79 -25.47 -14.39
N ARG A 87 -0.97 -26.48 -13.56
CA ARG A 87 -1.51 -27.80 -13.93
C ARG A 87 -2.99 -27.93 -13.65
N ALA A 88 -3.47 -27.30 -12.54
CA ALA A 88 -4.86 -27.41 -12.13
C ALA A 88 -5.25 -26.27 -11.17
N CYS A 89 -6.57 -26.08 -11.06
CA CYS A 89 -7.21 -25.38 -9.98
C CYS A 89 -8.05 -26.38 -9.18
N VAL A 90 -7.76 -26.56 -7.90
CA VAL A 90 -8.48 -27.47 -7.00
C VAL A 90 -9.34 -26.64 -6.05
N LEU A 91 -10.65 -26.92 -6.08
CA LEU A 91 -11.65 -26.32 -5.22
C LEU A 91 -11.98 -27.34 -4.12
N VAL A 92 -11.48 -27.09 -2.90
CA VAL A 92 -11.68 -27.93 -1.73
C VAL A 92 -12.89 -27.44 -0.96
N HIS A 93 -14.02 -28.12 -1.05
CA HIS A 93 -15.27 -27.70 -0.43
C HIS A 93 -15.35 -28.15 1.04
N LEU A 94 -14.72 -27.36 1.93
CA LEU A 94 -14.59 -27.66 3.35
C LEU A 94 -15.95 -27.85 4.04
N ALA A 95 -16.97 -27.11 3.64
CA ALA A 95 -18.31 -27.22 4.21
C ALA A 95 -18.92 -28.63 4.07
N SER A 96 -18.50 -29.41 3.06
CA SER A 96 -18.93 -30.81 2.88
C SER A 96 -18.11 -31.80 3.70
N MET A 97 -16.96 -31.43 4.23
CA MET A 97 -16.00 -32.33 4.91
C MET A 97 -16.25 -32.48 6.40
N ARG A 98 -17.36 -31.91 6.92
CA ARG A 98 -17.82 -32.09 8.30
C ARG A 98 -16.78 -31.81 9.40
N GLY A 99 -15.88 -30.84 9.12
CA GLY A 99 -14.80 -30.45 10.03
C GLY A 99 -13.51 -31.27 9.87
N GLU A 100 -13.47 -32.21 8.94
CA GLU A 100 -12.24 -32.93 8.59
C GLU A 100 -11.38 -32.07 7.63
N THR A 101 -10.08 -32.03 7.87
CA THR A 101 -9.12 -31.35 7.01
C THR A 101 -8.35 -32.38 6.20
N PRO A 102 -8.36 -32.30 4.84
CA PRO A 102 -7.55 -33.18 4.00
C PRO A 102 -6.06 -33.12 4.40
N PRO A 103 -5.38 -34.26 4.62
CA PRO A 103 -3.95 -34.27 4.96
C PRO A 103 -3.07 -33.51 3.96
N ALA A 104 -3.36 -33.62 2.67
CA ALA A 104 -2.62 -32.90 1.64
C ALA A 104 -2.85 -31.37 1.71
N LEU A 105 -4.06 -30.91 2.07
CA LEU A 105 -4.30 -29.47 2.29
C LEU A 105 -3.51 -28.97 3.50
N ARG A 106 -3.50 -29.75 4.60
CA ARG A 106 -2.69 -29.43 5.78
C ARG A 106 -1.21 -29.36 5.42
N ALA A 107 -0.69 -30.37 4.72
CA ALA A 107 0.71 -30.41 4.30
C ALA A 107 1.06 -29.22 3.40
N LEU A 108 0.16 -28.83 2.50
CA LEU A 108 0.32 -27.65 1.63
C LEU A 108 0.40 -26.34 2.45
N CYS A 109 -0.49 -26.14 3.43
CA CYS A 109 -0.51 -24.96 4.28
C CYS A 109 0.77 -24.83 5.13
N GLU A 110 1.26 -25.94 5.66
CA GLU A 110 2.39 -26.00 6.61
C GLU A 110 3.76 -26.13 5.91
N ASP A 111 3.79 -26.25 4.58
CA ASP A 111 5.05 -26.35 3.84
C ASP A 111 5.76 -24.99 3.74
N ALA A 112 6.94 -24.90 4.38
CA ALA A 112 7.78 -23.69 4.37
C ALA A 112 8.27 -23.27 2.98
N ARG A 113 8.13 -24.13 1.97
CA ARG A 113 8.50 -23.86 0.57
C ARG A 113 7.33 -23.33 -0.25
N THR A 114 6.14 -23.23 0.32
CA THR A 114 4.95 -22.72 -0.36
C THR A 114 4.72 -21.26 -0.02
N LEU A 115 4.52 -20.43 -1.06
CA LEU A 115 4.00 -19.07 -0.94
C LEU A 115 2.62 -19.00 -1.59
N PHE A 116 1.61 -18.72 -0.79
CA PHE A 116 0.27 -18.47 -1.27
C PHE A 116 0.16 -17.09 -1.91
N VAL A 117 -0.41 -17.02 -3.09
CA VAL A 117 -0.51 -15.80 -3.90
C VAL A 117 -1.96 -15.42 -4.09
N GLY A 118 -2.33 -14.24 -3.63
CA GLY A 118 -3.69 -13.71 -3.78
C GLY A 118 -3.74 -12.20 -3.58
N THR A 119 -4.94 -11.66 -3.52
CA THR A 119 -5.17 -10.25 -3.18
C THR A 119 -5.88 -10.18 -1.84
N ALA A 120 -5.30 -9.52 -0.84
CA ALA A 120 -5.72 -9.54 0.56
C ALA A 120 -5.67 -10.94 1.22
N VAL A 121 -4.80 -11.81 0.73
CA VAL A 121 -4.71 -13.24 1.01
C VAL A 121 -4.43 -13.59 2.49
N LYS A 122 -3.87 -12.66 3.26
CA LYS A 122 -3.53 -12.89 4.67
C LYS A 122 -4.75 -13.30 5.50
N THR A 123 -5.85 -12.56 5.39
CA THR A 123 -7.08 -12.84 6.14
C THR A 123 -7.64 -14.20 5.78
N ASP A 124 -7.59 -14.56 4.49
CA ASP A 124 -8.07 -15.84 3.98
C ASP A 124 -7.26 -17.01 4.56
N MET A 125 -5.93 -16.84 4.64
CA MET A 125 -5.05 -17.83 5.29
C MET A 125 -5.33 -17.96 6.79
N GLU A 126 -5.49 -16.86 7.50
CA GLU A 126 -5.82 -16.87 8.93
C GLU A 126 -7.15 -17.58 9.20
N ASP A 127 -8.16 -17.37 8.34
CA ASP A 127 -9.46 -18.01 8.45
C ASP A 127 -9.38 -19.53 8.16
N VAL A 128 -8.56 -19.93 7.18
CA VAL A 128 -8.29 -21.35 6.90
C VAL A 128 -7.51 -22.01 8.05
N ASP A 129 -6.49 -21.34 8.56
CA ASP A 129 -5.69 -21.84 9.68
C ASP A 129 -6.56 -22.07 10.94
N ALA A 130 -7.45 -21.12 11.23
CA ALA A 130 -8.38 -21.25 12.35
C ALA A 130 -9.38 -22.40 12.15
N THR A 131 -9.83 -22.63 10.91
CA THR A 131 -10.83 -23.65 10.58
C THR A 131 -10.22 -25.06 10.50
N CYS A 132 -9.07 -25.18 9.85
CA CYS A 132 -8.40 -26.44 9.57
C CYS A 132 -7.39 -26.86 10.66
N GLY A 133 -7.11 -25.98 11.62
CA GLY A 133 -6.07 -26.20 12.63
C GLY A 133 -4.67 -26.31 12.00
N THR A 134 -4.42 -25.56 10.93
CA THR A 134 -3.13 -25.48 10.24
C THR A 134 -2.35 -24.27 10.69
N LYS A 135 -1.12 -24.12 10.18
CA LYS A 135 -0.29 -22.95 10.38
C LYS A 135 0.42 -22.63 9.07
N SER A 136 -0.23 -21.82 8.26
CA SER A 136 0.32 -21.38 6.97
C SER A 136 1.60 -20.57 7.14
N VAL A 137 2.59 -20.81 6.27
CA VAL A 137 3.94 -20.31 6.49
C VAL A 137 4.21 -19.00 5.73
N GLY A 138 3.69 -18.84 4.52
CA GLY A 138 4.03 -17.66 3.72
C GLY A 138 3.00 -17.28 2.67
N PHE A 139 2.96 -15.98 2.36
CA PHE A 139 2.07 -15.44 1.34
C PHE A 139 2.70 -14.28 0.57
N VAL A 140 2.14 -13.98 -0.60
CA VAL A 140 2.45 -12.80 -1.42
C VAL A 140 1.14 -12.11 -1.80
N ASP A 141 0.98 -10.87 -1.36
CA ASP A 141 -0.20 -10.06 -1.67
C ASP A 141 0.02 -9.22 -2.92
N THR A 142 -0.68 -9.55 -3.99
CA THR A 142 -0.60 -8.83 -5.27
C THR A 142 -1.06 -7.38 -5.17
N GLY A 143 -1.97 -7.06 -4.25
CA GLY A 143 -2.40 -5.69 -3.98
C GLY A 143 -1.29 -4.85 -3.34
N VAL A 144 -0.49 -5.44 -2.44
CA VAL A 144 0.69 -4.77 -1.84
C VAL A 144 1.74 -4.49 -2.91
N ILE A 145 2.01 -5.46 -3.79
CA ILE A 145 2.93 -5.28 -4.91
C ILE A 145 2.44 -4.16 -5.83
N ALA A 146 1.18 -4.22 -6.27
CA ALA A 146 0.58 -3.20 -7.12
C ALA A 146 0.73 -1.80 -6.51
N LYS A 147 0.43 -1.65 -5.24
CA LYS A 147 0.56 -0.38 -4.53
C LYS A 147 2.01 0.10 -4.45
N THR A 148 2.96 -0.81 -4.23
CA THR A 148 4.39 -0.48 -4.19
C THR A 148 4.89 0.09 -5.51
N PHE A 149 4.37 -0.41 -6.63
CA PHE A 149 4.66 0.11 -7.97
C PHE A 149 3.76 1.29 -8.39
N GLY A 150 2.97 1.85 -7.47
CA GLY A 150 2.24 3.10 -7.65
C GLY A 150 0.88 2.96 -8.34
N HIS A 151 0.30 1.76 -8.39
CA HIS A 151 -1.05 1.57 -8.92
C HIS A 151 -2.10 2.16 -7.98
N GLU A 152 -3.08 2.87 -8.54
CA GLU A 152 -4.21 3.42 -7.77
C GLU A 152 -5.26 2.35 -7.47
N LYS A 153 -5.52 1.46 -8.43
CA LYS A 153 -6.50 0.37 -8.31
C LYS A 153 -5.73 -0.94 -8.15
N ILE A 154 -5.77 -1.49 -6.96
CA ILE A 154 -4.95 -2.64 -6.53
C ILE A 154 -5.74 -3.95 -6.39
N GLY A 155 -7.06 -3.92 -6.52
CA GLY A 155 -7.89 -5.12 -6.45
C GLY A 155 -7.69 -6.06 -7.64
N LEU A 156 -7.89 -7.36 -7.45
CA LEU A 156 -7.65 -8.41 -8.43
C LEU A 156 -8.31 -8.13 -9.80
N LYS A 157 -9.59 -7.72 -9.80
CA LYS A 157 -10.31 -7.35 -11.04
C LYS A 157 -9.63 -6.20 -11.79
N ALA A 158 -9.19 -5.16 -11.08
CA ALA A 158 -8.56 -4.00 -11.71
C ALA A 158 -7.19 -4.34 -12.28
N MET A 159 -6.42 -5.16 -11.56
CA MET A 159 -5.10 -5.59 -12.00
C MET A 159 -5.19 -6.58 -13.18
N SER A 160 -6.15 -7.49 -13.17
CA SER A 160 -6.35 -8.39 -14.31
C SER A 160 -6.78 -7.63 -15.56
N ALA A 161 -7.70 -6.66 -15.45
CA ALA A 161 -8.11 -5.81 -16.55
C ALA A 161 -6.94 -5.00 -17.14
N ARG A 162 -6.03 -4.49 -16.29
CA ARG A 162 -4.80 -3.82 -16.73
C ARG A 162 -3.96 -4.71 -17.65
N TYR A 163 -3.90 -6.00 -17.37
CA TYR A 163 -3.13 -6.96 -18.14
C TYR A 163 -3.93 -7.65 -19.26
N GLY A 164 -5.12 -7.14 -19.56
CA GLY A 164 -5.92 -7.57 -20.71
C GLY A 164 -6.92 -8.70 -20.42
N TYR A 165 -7.19 -9.01 -19.15
CA TYR A 165 -8.25 -9.94 -18.77
C TYR A 165 -9.30 -9.26 -17.90
N ASP A 166 -10.48 -8.98 -18.47
CA ASP A 166 -11.62 -8.41 -17.74
C ASP A 166 -12.40 -9.52 -17.03
N ALA A 167 -12.05 -9.76 -15.76
CA ALA A 167 -12.72 -10.77 -14.96
C ALA A 167 -14.16 -10.37 -14.65
N GLU A 168 -15.12 -11.18 -15.07
CA GLU A 168 -16.49 -11.04 -14.61
C GLU A 168 -16.59 -11.47 -13.13
N LYS A 169 -16.85 -10.52 -12.25
CA LYS A 169 -17.07 -10.77 -10.81
C LYS A 169 -18.49 -10.36 -10.42
N PRO A 170 -19.52 -11.14 -10.78
CA PRO A 170 -20.91 -10.81 -10.45
C PRO A 170 -21.12 -10.88 -8.94
N LYS A 171 -21.57 -9.77 -8.36
CA LYS A 171 -21.82 -9.67 -6.92
C LYS A 171 -22.79 -10.75 -6.42
N SER A 172 -23.73 -11.16 -7.24
CA SER A 172 -24.70 -12.24 -6.93
C SER A 172 -24.04 -13.62 -6.74
N VAL A 173 -22.88 -13.87 -7.35
CA VAL A 173 -22.10 -15.10 -7.15
C VAL A 173 -21.23 -14.94 -5.90
N GLN A 174 -20.51 -13.84 -5.78
CA GLN A 174 -19.69 -13.52 -4.62
C GLN A 174 -20.46 -13.62 -3.30
N THR A 175 -21.71 -13.12 -3.28
CA THR A 175 -22.58 -13.16 -2.09
C THR A 175 -23.56 -14.35 -2.10
N SER A 176 -23.24 -15.43 -2.79
CA SER A 176 -24.05 -16.63 -2.82
C SER A 176 -23.79 -17.55 -1.63
N ASN A 177 -24.61 -18.58 -1.47
CA ASN A 177 -24.37 -19.59 -0.43
C ASN A 177 -23.26 -20.56 -0.85
N TRP A 178 -22.05 -20.33 -0.35
CA TRP A 178 -20.88 -21.15 -0.60
C TRP A 178 -20.83 -22.47 0.18
N GLU A 179 -21.68 -22.66 1.20
CA GLU A 179 -21.83 -23.95 1.92
C GLU A 179 -22.68 -24.97 1.12
N ARG A 180 -23.28 -24.53 0.03
CA ARG A 180 -24.12 -25.39 -0.79
C ARG A 180 -23.28 -26.49 -1.47
N ALA A 181 -23.74 -27.73 -1.40
CA ALA A 181 -23.20 -28.84 -2.18
C ALA A 181 -24.31 -29.51 -3.05
N PRO A 182 -24.06 -29.80 -4.31
CA PRO A 182 -22.90 -29.37 -5.10
C PRO A 182 -22.93 -27.86 -5.43
N LEU A 183 -21.76 -27.25 -5.65
CA LEU A 183 -21.64 -25.90 -6.18
C LEU A 183 -22.24 -25.85 -7.59
N ASN A 184 -22.85 -24.74 -7.96
CA ASN A 184 -23.30 -24.56 -9.33
C ASN A 184 -22.14 -24.12 -10.24
N ARG A 185 -22.33 -24.21 -11.56
CA ARG A 185 -21.31 -23.91 -12.56
C ARG A 185 -20.69 -22.50 -12.37
N ARG A 186 -21.51 -21.50 -12.06
CA ARG A 186 -21.03 -20.11 -11.88
C ARG A 186 -20.15 -19.97 -10.63
N GLN A 187 -20.47 -20.68 -9.55
CA GLN A 187 -19.64 -20.72 -8.35
C GLN A 187 -18.30 -21.41 -8.63
N ILE A 188 -18.32 -22.55 -9.32
CA ILE A 188 -17.11 -23.28 -9.70
C ILE A 188 -16.19 -22.39 -10.54
N GLU A 189 -16.74 -21.77 -11.56
CA GLU A 189 -16.01 -20.89 -12.48
C GLU A 189 -15.44 -19.66 -11.74
N TYR A 190 -16.26 -19.02 -10.90
CA TYR A 190 -15.87 -17.86 -10.09
C TYR A 190 -14.70 -18.20 -9.17
N GLY A 191 -14.83 -19.21 -8.31
CA GLY A 191 -13.79 -19.60 -7.36
C GLY A 191 -12.49 -20.05 -8.04
N ALA A 192 -12.60 -20.79 -9.15
CA ALA A 192 -11.42 -21.22 -9.88
C ALA A 192 -10.66 -20.04 -10.53
N ILE A 193 -11.39 -19.05 -11.06
CA ILE A 193 -10.78 -17.85 -11.64
C ILE A 193 -10.04 -17.05 -10.57
N ASP A 194 -10.59 -16.86 -9.38
CA ASP A 194 -10.00 -15.99 -8.38
C ASP A 194 -8.62 -16.49 -7.93
N ALA A 195 -8.46 -17.76 -7.60
CA ALA A 195 -7.17 -18.33 -7.25
C ALA A 195 -6.16 -18.32 -8.42
N ALA A 196 -6.59 -18.79 -9.61
CA ALA A 196 -5.70 -18.84 -10.76
C ALA A 196 -5.26 -17.45 -11.24
N LEU A 197 -6.17 -16.48 -11.15
CA LEU A 197 -5.94 -15.11 -11.59
C LEU A 197 -4.94 -14.38 -10.69
N GLY A 198 -4.96 -14.64 -9.38
CA GLY A 198 -3.97 -14.11 -8.43
C GLY A 198 -2.55 -14.46 -8.85
N LEU A 199 -2.30 -15.73 -9.15
CA LEU A 199 -1.01 -16.21 -9.61
C LEU A 199 -0.62 -15.64 -10.99
N TRP A 200 -1.57 -15.56 -11.92
CA TRP A 200 -1.34 -14.98 -13.24
C TRP A 200 -0.99 -13.48 -13.14
N VAL A 201 -1.70 -12.70 -12.32
CA VAL A 201 -1.41 -11.29 -12.08
C VAL A 201 -0.01 -11.11 -11.51
N LEU A 202 0.41 -11.95 -10.54
CA LEU A 202 1.78 -11.92 -10.02
C LEU A 202 2.82 -12.11 -11.14
N LYS A 203 2.61 -13.07 -12.03
CA LYS A 203 3.51 -13.33 -13.18
C LYS A 203 3.55 -12.14 -14.15
N ARG A 204 2.41 -11.49 -14.38
CA ARG A 204 2.32 -10.29 -15.23
C ARG A 204 3.07 -9.11 -14.62
N MET A 205 2.91 -8.90 -13.31
CA MET A 205 3.68 -7.88 -12.59
C MET A 205 5.18 -8.16 -12.63
N HIS A 206 5.59 -9.41 -12.45
CA HIS A 206 6.99 -9.79 -12.59
C HIS A 206 7.52 -9.52 -14.00
N ALA A 207 6.76 -9.85 -15.04
CA ALA A 207 7.16 -9.56 -16.43
C ALA A 207 7.31 -8.05 -16.68
N GLU A 208 6.44 -7.22 -16.07
CA GLU A 208 6.49 -5.76 -16.23
C GLU A 208 7.61 -5.12 -15.41
N TYR A 209 7.85 -5.58 -14.17
CA TYR A 209 8.71 -4.89 -13.20
C TYR A 209 9.94 -5.67 -12.77
N GLY A 210 9.93 -6.98 -12.90
CA GLY A 210 10.96 -7.88 -12.37
C GLY A 210 11.89 -8.49 -13.42
N ALA A 211 11.44 -8.59 -14.66
CA ALA A 211 12.17 -9.25 -15.75
C ALA A 211 13.19 -8.34 -16.49
N GLY A 212 13.59 -7.20 -15.90
CA GLY A 212 14.51 -6.25 -16.51
C GLY A 212 15.89 -6.86 -16.86
N GLU A 213 16.82 -6.01 -17.33
CA GLU A 213 18.16 -6.40 -17.86
C GLU A 213 18.99 -7.33 -16.95
N GLU A 214 18.69 -7.38 -15.66
CA GLU A 214 19.37 -8.21 -14.66
C GLU A 214 18.70 -9.57 -14.43
N GLY A 215 17.58 -9.88 -15.11
CA GLY A 215 17.00 -11.23 -15.17
C GLY A 215 16.59 -11.83 -13.83
N THR A 216 15.97 -11.05 -12.94
CA THR A 216 15.47 -11.55 -11.66
C THR A 216 14.45 -12.67 -11.86
N SER A 217 14.62 -13.81 -11.19
CA SER A 217 13.65 -14.90 -11.26
C SER A 217 12.32 -14.50 -10.61
N LEU A 218 11.21 -15.07 -11.10
CA LEU A 218 9.87 -14.87 -10.51
C LEU A 218 9.89 -15.21 -9.01
N MET A 219 10.61 -16.26 -8.63
CA MET A 219 10.68 -16.73 -7.24
C MET A 219 11.38 -15.71 -6.35
N ALA A 220 12.58 -15.27 -6.71
CA ALA A 220 13.33 -14.27 -5.95
C ALA A 220 12.56 -12.93 -5.85
N TRP A 221 11.82 -12.59 -6.91
CA TRP A 221 10.98 -11.40 -6.90
C TRP A 221 9.77 -11.56 -5.96
N ALA A 222 9.12 -12.70 -5.95
CA ALA A 222 8.02 -13.02 -5.05
C ALA A 222 8.48 -13.05 -3.58
N GLU A 223 9.63 -13.67 -3.29
CA GLU A 223 10.23 -13.72 -1.94
C GLU A 223 10.48 -12.32 -1.37
N ALA A 224 10.87 -11.35 -2.20
CA ALA A 224 11.09 -9.98 -1.76
C ALA A 224 9.81 -9.31 -1.20
N PHE A 225 8.64 -9.80 -1.58
CA PHE A 225 7.34 -9.33 -1.09
C PHE A 225 6.66 -10.30 -0.12
N ALA A 226 7.27 -11.46 0.14
CA ALA A 226 6.67 -12.47 0.99
C ALA A 226 6.30 -11.93 2.38
N GLU A 227 5.12 -12.30 2.85
CA GLU A 227 4.57 -11.89 4.15
C GLU A 227 4.46 -10.37 4.39
N ALA A 228 4.67 -9.53 3.40
CA ALA A 228 4.48 -8.10 3.54
C ALA A 228 2.99 -7.75 3.46
N GLU A 229 2.44 -7.21 4.54
CA GLU A 229 1.06 -6.75 4.60
C GLU A 229 0.88 -5.33 4.04
N THR A 230 1.98 -4.58 4.04
CA THR A 230 1.98 -3.20 3.58
C THR A 230 3.26 -2.88 2.80
N PRO A 231 3.23 -1.89 1.89
CA PRO A 231 4.44 -1.42 1.21
C PRO A 231 5.54 -0.96 2.18
N LYS A 232 5.16 -0.49 3.39
CA LYS A 232 6.11 -0.08 4.44
C LYS A 232 6.86 -1.28 5.00
N GLU A 233 6.18 -2.38 5.24
CA GLU A 233 6.79 -3.65 5.70
C GLU A 233 7.66 -4.27 4.63
N ALA A 234 7.19 -4.31 3.36
CA ALA A 234 7.99 -4.76 2.24
C ALA A 234 9.32 -4.00 2.16
N ARG A 235 9.29 -2.66 2.33
CA ARG A 235 10.52 -1.84 2.41
C ARG A 235 11.42 -2.20 3.59
N ARG A 236 10.85 -2.46 4.77
CA ARG A 236 11.62 -2.83 5.95
C ARG A 236 12.35 -4.14 5.71
N ARG A 237 11.65 -5.17 5.22
CA ARG A 237 12.22 -6.48 4.88
C ARG A 237 13.27 -6.40 3.80
N ALA A 238 13.02 -5.64 2.72
CA ALA A 238 14.01 -5.42 1.67
C ALA A 238 15.31 -4.79 2.20
N LYS A 239 15.25 -3.92 3.21
CA LYS A 239 16.44 -3.38 3.87
C LYS A 239 17.17 -4.40 4.74
N GLU A 240 16.44 -5.29 5.40
CA GLU A 240 17.00 -6.37 6.22
C GLU A 240 17.68 -7.43 5.33
N CYS A 241 17.16 -7.65 4.12
CA CYS A 241 17.69 -8.59 3.12
C CYS A 241 18.41 -7.90 1.96
N ALA A 242 19.08 -6.76 2.20
CA ALA A 242 19.62 -5.88 1.15
C ALA A 242 20.50 -6.57 0.09
N ASN A 243 21.24 -7.62 0.45
CA ASN A 243 22.12 -8.34 -0.46
C ASN A 243 21.39 -9.34 -1.38
N SER A 244 20.14 -9.70 -1.07
CA SER A 244 19.33 -10.66 -1.83
C SER A 244 18.12 -10.03 -2.51
N THR A 245 17.80 -8.78 -2.19
CA THR A 245 16.63 -8.09 -2.75
C THR A 245 16.90 -7.61 -4.17
N PRO A 246 16.07 -7.96 -5.15
CA PRO A 246 16.24 -7.53 -6.53
C PRO A 246 16.26 -6.00 -6.69
N VAL A 247 17.13 -5.49 -7.56
CA VAL A 247 17.32 -4.04 -7.77
C VAL A 247 16.03 -3.34 -8.20
N CYS A 248 15.21 -4.00 -9.02
CA CYS A 248 13.90 -3.47 -9.43
C CYS A 248 12.96 -3.24 -8.24
N VAL A 249 12.97 -4.14 -7.25
CA VAL A 249 12.18 -4.02 -6.01
C VAL A 249 12.69 -2.86 -5.15
N VAL A 250 14.02 -2.73 -5.02
CA VAL A 250 14.64 -1.60 -4.30
C VAL A 250 14.25 -0.27 -4.93
N ARG A 251 14.35 -0.14 -6.25
CA ARG A 251 13.94 1.07 -7.01
C ARG A 251 12.45 1.38 -6.82
N ALA A 252 11.58 0.36 -6.83
CA ALA A 252 10.14 0.56 -6.58
C ALA A 252 9.90 1.13 -5.18
N PHE A 253 10.59 0.63 -4.15
CA PHE A 253 10.48 1.15 -2.80
C PHE A 253 10.98 2.58 -2.66
N GLU A 254 12.07 2.94 -3.34
CA GLU A 254 12.58 4.32 -3.36
C GLU A 254 11.57 5.28 -4.02
N THR A 255 11.00 4.87 -5.16
CA THR A 255 9.98 5.63 -5.87
C THR A 255 8.72 5.80 -5.03
N PHE A 256 8.26 4.72 -4.38
CA PHE A 256 7.11 4.76 -3.48
C PHE A 256 7.36 5.70 -2.30
N LYS A 257 8.54 5.62 -1.66
CA LYS A 257 8.91 6.51 -0.57
C LYS A 257 8.91 7.98 -0.99
N LYS A 258 9.48 8.29 -2.16
CA LYS A 258 9.49 9.66 -2.69
C LYS A 258 8.07 10.20 -2.89
N LYS A 259 7.18 9.41 -3.48
CA LYS A 259 5.77 9.77 -3.70
C LYS A 259 5.01 9.97 -2.37
N GLU A 260 5.28 9.10 -1.38
CA GLU A 260 4.69 9.20 -0.03
C GLU A 260 5.16 10.50 0.68
N ASP A 261 6.46 10.82 0.58
CA ASP A 261 7.04 12.05 1.14
C ASP A 261 6.46 13.31 0.45
N GLU A 262 6.27 13.28 -0.87
CA GLU A 262 5.64 14.38 -1.63
C GLU A 262 4.17 14.57 -1.24
N THR A 263 3.41 13.50 -1.06
CA THR A 263 2.01 13.55 -0.62
C THR A 263 1.90 14.09 0.80
N ALA A 264 2.76 13.64 1.71
CA ALA A 264 2.81 14.13 3.09
C ALA A 264 3.20 15.61 3.14
N ARG A 265 4.14 16.02 2.28
CA ARG A 265 4.54 17.44 2.12
C ARG A 265 3.36 18.30 1.68
N GLU A 266 2.66 17.92 0.63
CA GLU A 266 1.52 18.70 0.13
C GLU A 266 0.38 18.78 1.14
N ALA A 267 0.05 17.70 1.82
CA ALA A 267 -0.95 17.68 2.89
C ALA A 267 -0.57 18.64 4.04
N TRP A 268 0.71 18.68 4.42
CA TRP A 268 1.23 19.58 5.44
C TRP A 268 1.13 21.04 4.98
N LEU A 269 1.54 21.33 3.74
CA LEU A 269 1.46 22.67 3.15
C LEU A 269 0.03 23.21 3.11
N VAL A 270 -0.92 22.39 2.65
CA VAL A 270 -2.34 22.75 2.59
C VAL A 270 -2.92 23.01 3.98
N LYS A 271 -2.66 22.15 4.95
CA LYS A 271 -3.15 22.31 6.32
C LYS A 271 -2.62 23.57 6.98
N ARG A 272 -1.31 23.82 6.87
CA ARG A 272 -0.66 25.01 7.46
C ARG A 272 -1.04 26.28 6.73
N GLY A 273 -1.16 26.24 5.40
CA GLY A 273 -1.62 27.35 4.59
C GLY A 273 -2.99 27.85 4.99
N LYS A 274 -3.97 26.95 5.15
CA LYS A 274 -5.31 27.29 5.65
C LYS A 274 -5.28 27.92 7.06
N SER A 275 -4.43 27.39 7.95
CA SER A 275 -4.30 27.95 9.31
C SER A 275 -3.69 29.34 9.30
N ALA A 276 -2.66 29.61 8.49
CA ALA A 276 -2.05 30.91 8.37
C ALA A 276 -2.99 31.95 7.73
N ALA A 277 -3.70 31.58 6.67
CA ALA A 277 -4.70 32.42 6.02
C ALA A 277 -5.82 32.83 6.99
N ASN A 278 -6.26 31.91 7.88
CA ASN A 278 -7.25 32.23 8.90
C ASN A 278 -6.74 33.28 9.92
N VAL A 279 -5.46 33.31 10.27
CA VAL A 279 -4.87 34.36 11.14
C VAL A 279 -5.02 35.73 10.50
N PHE A 280 -4.70 35.87 9.21
CA PHE A 280 -4.86 37.13 8.49
C PHE A 280 -6.33 37.53 8.36
N HIS A 281 -7.22 36.58 8.10
CA HIS A 281 -8.66 36.85 8.05
C HIS A 281 -9.22 37.37 9.39
N GLN A 282 -8.86 36.73 10.51
CA GLN A 282 -9.27 37.18 11.84
C GLN A 282 -8.71 38.56 12.20
N LEU A 283 -7.44 38.81 11.84
CA LEU A 283 -6.80 40.11 12.02
C LEU A 283 -7.52 41.21 11.22
N GLY A 284 -7.82 40.97 9.94
CA GLY A 284 -8.51 41.92 9.06
C GLY A 284 -9.93 42.28 9.54
N ARG A 285 -10.58 41.37 10.27
CA ARG A 285 -11.89 41.62 10.92
C ARG A 285 -11.81 42.24 12.31
N GLY A 286 -10.63 42.52 12.81
CA GLY A 286 -10.41 43.00 14.18
C GLY A 286 -10.70 41.96 15.28
N ALA A 287 -10.90 40.69 14.91
CA ALA A 287 -11.16 39.60 15.84
C ALA A 287 -9.89 39.06 16.52
N LEU A 288 -8.70 39.43 16.03
CA LEU A 288 -7.43 39.01 16.58
C LEU A 288 -6.49 40.20 16.75
N HIS A 289 -5.90 40.33 17.95
CA HIS A 289 -4.91 41.39 18.22
C HIS A 289 -3.61 41.16 17.44
N PRO A 290 -2.97 42.19 16.83
CA PRO A 290 -1.77 42.05 16.01
C PRO A 290 -0.61 41.26 16.64
N VAL A 291 -0.32 41.46 17.91
CA VAL A 291 0.71 40.70 18.66
C VAL A 291 0.34 39.20 18.73
N SER A 292 -0.92 38.89 18.99
CA SER A 292 -1.43 37.52 19.01
C SER A 292 -1.36 36.86 17.64
N ALA A 293 -1.66 37.63 16.59
CA ALA A 293 -1.51 37.18 15.20
C ALA A 293 -0.05 36.79 14.88
N ALA A 294 0.93 37.62 15.29
CA ALA A 294 2.35 37.32 15.13
C ALA A 294 2.75 36.02 15.85
N HIS A 295 2.31 35.81 17.09
CA HIS A 295 2.59 34.59 17.84
C HIS A 295 1.94 33.35 17.20
N ASN A 296 0.70 33.46 16.72
CA ASN A 296 0.03 32.37 16.01
C ASN A 296 0.77 32.00 14.72
N LEU A 297 1.19 33.01 13.93
CA LEU A 297 2.00 32.76 12.73
C LEU A 297 3.37 32.15 13.04
N MET A 298 4.04 32.55 14.14
CA MET A 298 5.28 31.90 14.58
C MET A 298 5.10 30.40 14.82
N SER A 299 3.97 30.00 15.43
CA SER A 299 3.68 28.58 15.68
C SER A 299 3.32 27.84 14.38
N ILE A 300 2.52 28.46 13.51
CA ILE A 300 2.05 27.84 12.25
C ILE A 300 3.21 27.69 11.26
N LEU A 301 4.06 28.70 11.10
CA LEU A 301 5.16 28.75 10.14
C LEU A 301 6.48 28.18 10.68
N ARG A 302 6.45 27.53 11.85
CA ARG A 302 7.62 26.87 12.42
C ARG A 302 8.06 25.71 11.54
N SER A 303 9.32 25.72 11.12
CA SER A 303 9.89 24.63 10.36
C SER A 303 9.93 23.31 11.17
N PRO A 304 9.49 22.17 10.59
CA PRO A 304 9.70 20.87 11.21
C PRO A 304 11.13 20.33 11.01
N ARG A 305 11.93 20.92 10.10
CA ARG A 305 13.24 20.42 9.67
C ARG A 305 14.39 21.37 9.87
N THR A 306 14.12 22.68 10.01
CA THR A 306 15.14 23.70 10.16
C THR A 306 14.87 24.58 11.37
N ASN A 307 15.89 25.27 11.89
CA ASN A 307 15.74 26.25 12.96
C ASN A 307 15.36 27.65 12.45
N GLU A 308 15.02 27.80 11.17
CA GLU A 308 14.63 29.07 10.62
C GLU A 308 13.35 29.61 11.25
N LYS A 309 13.38 30.91 11.61
CA LYS A 309 12.24 31.62 12.18
C LYS A 309 11.71 32.60 11.15
N PHE A 310 10.55 32.28 10.58
CA PHE A 310 9.91 33.13 9.58
C PHE A 310 9.22 34.37 10.19
N VAL A 311 8.88 34.31 11.47
CA VAL A 311 8.33 35.43 12.23
C VAL A 311 9.29 35.72 13.37
N GLN A 312 9.87 36.93 13.39
CA GLN A 312 10.92 37.31 14.34
C GLN A 312 10.62 38.64 14.98
N TRP A 313 10.82 38.69 16.30
CA TRP A 313 10.86 39.90 17.03
C TRP A 313 12.33 40.31 17.29
N VAL A 314 12.69 41.50 16.88
CA VAL A 314 13.99 42.11 17.18
C VAL A 314 13.77 43.27 18.15
N VAL A 315 14.33 43.15 19.33
CA VAL A 315 14.25 44.19 20.37
C VAL A 315 15.57 44.92 20.35
N GLY A 316 15.53 46.23 20.08
CA GLY A 316 16.69 47.11 20.13
C GLY A 316 17.03 47.55 21.55
N GLU A 317 18.11 48.28 21.65
CA GLU A 317 18.54 48.94 22.91
C GLU A 317 17.57 50.03 23.30
N ARG A 318 17.62 50.43 24.58
CA ARG A 318 16.81 51.51 25.11
C ARG A 318 17.53 52.84 24.87
N GLU A 319 16.88 53.75 24.20
CA GLU A 319 17.37 55.13 23.94
C GLU A 319 16.31 56.11 24.38
N ASP A 320 16.70 57.20 25.08
CA ASP A 320 15.81 58.27 25.57
C ASP A 320 14.53 57.73 26.24
N ASP A 321 14.69 56.74 27.13
CA ASP A 321 13.62 56.07 27.86
C ASP A 321 12.62 55.29 26.97
N HIS A 322 12.93 55.10 25.66
CA HIS A 322 12.12 54.35 24.72
C HIS A 322 12.89 53.12 24.23
N VAL A 323 12.15 52.03 23.93
CA VAL A 323 12.65 50.83 23.29
C VAL A 323 12.05 50.71 21.88
N THR A 324 12.90 50.39 20.93
CA THR A 324 12.46 50.11 19.54
C THR A 324 12.34 48.60 19.39
N VAL A 325 11.18 48.13 18.85
CA VAL A 325 10.95 46.74 18.51
C VAL A 325 10.60 46.62 17.03
N VAL A 326 11.18 45.65 16.37
CA VAL A 326 10.86 45.36 14.95
C VAL A 326 10.25 43.95 14.86
N LEU A 327 9.11 43.85 14.22
CA LEU A 327 8.53 42.58 13.80
C LEU A 327 8.89 42.33 12.34
N LYS A 328 9.53 41.19 12.06
CA LYS A 328 9.82 40.71 10.69
C LYS A 328 8.91 39.53 10.36
N LEU A 329 8.26 39.60 9.21
CA LEU A 329 7.42 38.52 8.64
C LEU A 329 8.16 37.96 7.41
N GLY A 330 9.20 37.15 7.65
CA GLY A 330 10.09 36.65 6.59
C GLY A 330 10.68 37.79 5.75
N SER A 331 10.65 37.64 4.44
CA SER A 331 11.01 38.67 3.47
C SER A 331 9.81 39.53 2.99
N PHE A 332 8.61 39.28 3.55
CA PHE A 332 7.37 39.84 3.04
C PHE A 332 7.07 41.22 3.61
N ALA A 333 7.17 41.39 4.89
CA ALA A 333 6.90 42.67 5.55
C ALA A 333 7.70 42.81 6.85
N SER A 334 7.93 44.04 7.25
CA SER A 334 8.42 44.35 8.57
C SER A 334 7.75 45.62 9.10
N GLY A 335 7.63 45.73 10.40
CA GLY A 335 7.13 46.92 11.07
C GLY A 335 7.93 47.21 12.31
N SER A 336 8.11 48.47 12.62
CA SER A 336 8.80 48.96 13.84
C SER A 336 7.83 49.70 14.73
N GLY A 337 8.03 49.61 16.06
CA GLY A 337 7.34 50.40 17.05
C GLY A 337 8.33 50.91 18.10
N ARG A 338 8.14 52.13 18.59
CA ARG A 338 9.00 52.79 19.59
C ARG A 338 8.16 53.30 20.73
N ALA A 339 8.32 52.73 21.93
CA ALA A 339 7.54 53.09 23.09
C ALA A 339 8.33 52.96 24.39
N ARG A 340 7.84 53.55 25.47
CA ARG A 340 8.46 53.39 26.79
C ARG A 340 8.48 51.96 27.33
N SER A 341 7.58 51.10 26.88
CA SER A 341 7.56 49.69 27.26
C SER A 341 7.70 48.77 26.04
N VAL A 342 8.39 47.65 26.22
CA VAL A 342 8.52 46.61 25.19
C VAL A 342 7.15 46.10 24.72
N LYS A 343 6.16 46.03 25.61
CA LYS A 343 4.80 45.61 25.27
C LYS A 343 4.12 46.59 24.29
N ALA A 344 4.21 47.88 24.56
CA ALA A 344 3.65 48.92 23.71
C ALA A 344 4.38 48.97 22.37
N ALA A 345 5.71 48.93 22.36
CA ALA A 345 6.53 48.89 21.16
C ALA A 345 6.22 47.63 20.27
N LYS A 346 6.00 46.46 20.86
CA LYS A 346 5.56 45.25 20.14
C LYS A 346 4.19 45.47 19.51
N THR A 347 3.25 46.14 20.18
CA THR A 347 1.92 46.43 19.65
C THR A 347 2.00 47.30 18.40
N GLU A 348 2.79 48.38 18.47
CA GLU A 348 3.05 49.28 17.35
C GLU A 348 3.75 48.57 16.19
N ALA A 349 4.82 47.85 16.48
CA ALA A 349 5.57 47.06 15.50
C ALA A 349 4.68 46.04 14.76
N ALA A 350 3.82 45.34 15.52
CA ALA A 350 2.87 44.38 14.90
C ALA A 350 1.82 45.06 14.03
N ALA A 351 1.26 46.17 14.50
CA ALA A 351 0.29 46.96 13.74
C ALA A 351 0.92 47.46 12.42
N ALA A 352 2.15 48.02 12.48
CA ALA A 352 2.89 48.46 11.34
C ALA A 352 3.25 47.32 10.36
N ALA A 353 3.75 46.21 10.84
CA ALA A 353 4.09 45.05 10.00
C ALA A 353 2.86 44.50 9.26
N PHE A 354 1.75 44.30 9.98
CA PHE A 354 0.53 43.79 9.36
C PHE A 354 -0.18 44.85 8.49
N GLY A 355 -0.05 46.12 8.82
CA GLY A 355 -0.53 47.20 7.96
C GLY A 355 0.23 47.29 6.63
N ALA A 356 1.54 47.01 6.63
CA ALA A 356 2.36 46.95 5.44
C ALA A 356 2.01 45.73 4.52
N VAL A 357 1.42 44.69 5.07
CA VAL A 357 0.97 43.50 4.33
C VAL A 357 -0.17 43.82 3.36
N GLY A 358 -0.94 44.88 3.61
CA GLY A 358 -1.94 45.50 2.75
C GLY A 358 -2.66 44.62 1.75
N GLY A 359 -3.79 44.14 2.10
CA GLY A 359 -5.03 43.95 1.33
C GLY A 359 -5.11 42.95 0.18
N ALA A 360 -4.06 42.57 -0.50
CA ALA A 360 -4.16 41.62 -1.63
C ALA A 360 -4.06 40.17 -1.12
N LYS A 361 -5.21 39.55 -0.93
CA LYS A 361 -5.33 38.13 -0.51
C LYS A 361 -4.37 37.22 -1.26
N ASP A 362 -4.28 37.37 -2.58
CA ASP A 362 -3.42 36.56 -3.43
C ASP A 362 -1.91 36.74 -3.15
N GLN A 363 -1.49 37.91 -2.67
CA GLN A 363 -0.10 38.16 -2.27
C GLN A 363 0.21 37.47 -0.94
N VAL A 364 -0.71 37.55 0.02
CA VAL A 364 -0.60 36.86 1.32
C VAL A 364 -0.54 35.35 1.12
N ASP A 365 -1.42 34.79 0.32
CA ASP A 365 -1.49 33.35 0.05
C ASP A 365 -0.20 32.86 -0.64
N ARG A 366 0.32 33.61 -1.63
CA ARG A 366 1.61 33.29 -2.26
C ARG A 366 2.79 33.38 -1.31
N TRP A 367 2.80 34.37 -0.42
CA TRP A 367 3.84 34.47 0.60
C TRP A 367 3.76 33.32 1.60
N ILE A 368 2.59 32.99 2.16
CA ILE A 368 2.38 31.86 3.06
C ILE A 368 2.91 30.60 2.44
N ARG A 369 2.52 30.33 1.19
CA ARG A 369 2.96 29.11 0.48
C ARG A 369 4.48 29.06 0.34
N ARG A 370 5.11 30.15 -0.06
CA ARG A 370 6.57 30.24 -0.19
C ARG A 370 7.30 30.00 1.14
N GLU A 371 6.82 30.60 2.22
CA GLU A 371 7.44 30.43 3.54
C GLU A 371 7.23 29.00 4.09
N LEU A 372 6.09 28.41 3.82
CA LEU A 372 5.85 27.01 4.16
C LEU A 372 6.71 26.03 3.35
N GLU A 373 6.91 26.30 2.06
CA GLU A 373 7.81 25.52 1.20
C GLU A 373 9.25 25.57 1.73
N ARG A 374 9.72 26.78 2.09
CA ARG A 374 11.03 26.94 2.76
C ARG A 374 11.10 26.21 4.10
N ALA A 375 10.03 26.30 4.91
CA ALA A 375 9.97 25.63 6.22
C ALA A 375 10.05 24.12 6.12
N PHE A 376 9.49 23.55 5.05
CA PHE A 376 9.55 22.11 4.84
C PHE A 376 10.95 21.63 4.37
N GLY A 377 11.74 22.53 3.83
CA GLY A 377 13.03 22.27 3.19
C GLY A 377 12.84 21.94 1.70
N ALA A 378 13.37 22.78 0.85
CA ALA A 378 13.44 22.52 -0.58
C ALA A 378 14.38 21.34 -0.88
#